data_08da052f74b72d7c81e4c007cf9db13d
#
_entry.id   08da052f74b72d7c81e4c007cf9db13d
#
_cell.length_a   1.000
_cell.length_b   1.000
_cell.length_c   1.000
_cell.angle_alpha   90.00
_cell.angle_beta   90.00
_cell.angle_gamma   90.00
#
_symmetry.space_group_name_H-M   'P 1'
#
loop_
_entity.id
_entity.type
_entity.pdbx_description
1 polymer ?
#
loop_
_entity_poly.entity_id
_entity_poly.type
_entity_poly.pdbx_seq_one_letter_code
_entity_poly.pdbx_strand_id
1 'polypeptide(L)'
;MLKEYLLSQDSGTGRWSHGMPGVEICRFSLPEPEQVGEYSAIAFGCPSMGSEQLEESEFEPMFTACEGRLSGKNIALFGSYGWGDGEWMRSWESRCNDDGANLACESVICNEAPDDDALAACRELGASLA
;
A
#
# COMPACT_ATOMS: atom_id res chain seq x y z
N MET A 1 -2.71 10.28 5.98
CA MET A 1 -2.04 9.14 5.38
C MET A 1 -2.77 8.75 4.13
N LEU A 2 -2.08 8.36 3.09
CA LEU A 2 -2.70 8.17 1.79
C LEU A 2 -3.86 7.18 1.82
N LYS A 3 -3.65 6.02 2.40
CA LYS A 3 -4.71 5.03 2.54
C LYS A 3 -5.91 5.56 3.33
N GLU A 4 -5.64 6.11 4.49
CA GLU A 4 -6.70 6.66 5.34
C GLU A 4 -7.40 7.85 4.68
N TYR A 5 -6.62 8.68 3.99
CA TYR A 5 -7.19 9.79 3.26
C TYR A 5 -8.14 9.30 2.16
N LEU A 6 -7.70 8.34 1.38
CA LEU A 6 -8.53 7.77 0.33
C LEU A 6 -9.78 7.09 0.89
N LEU A 7 -9.64 6.40 2.01
CA LEU A 7 -10.77 5.78 2.70
C LEU A 7 -11.74 6.82 3.24
N SER A 8 -11.23 7.93 3.77
CA SER A 8 -12.08 8.98 4.32
C SER A 8 -12.82 9.75 3.24
N GLN A 9 -12.27 9.85 2.04
CA GLN A 9 -12.92 10.54 0.93
C GLN A 9 -14.17 9.82 0.43
N ASP A 10 -14.29 8.54 0.71
CA ASP A 10 -15.44 7.76 0.29
C ASP A 10 -16.46 7.59 1.42
N SER A 11 -16.87 8.70 2.00
CA SER A 11 -17.97 8.76 2.99
C SER A 11 -17.82 7.77 4.16
N GLY A 12 -16.59 7.48 4.54
CA GLY A 12 -16.31 6.54 5.62
C GLY A 12 -16.59 5.08 5.28
N THR A 13 -16.91 4.76 4.04
CA THR A 13 -17.13 3.38 3.62
C THR A 13 -15.84 2.61 3.43
N GLY A 14 -14.73 3.31 3.33
CA GLY A 14 -13.45 2.71 3.09
C GLY A 14 -13.23 2.26 1.66
N ARG A 15 -13.96 2.82 0.73
CA ARG A 15 -13.86 2.49 -0.69
C ARG A 15 -13.17 3.59 -1.47
N TRP A 16 -11.98 3.39 -1.85
CA TRP A 16 -11.31 4.28 -2.79
C TRP A 16 -11.17 3.66 -4.19
N SER A 17 -11.57 2.42 -4.32
CA SER A 17 -11.61 1.70 -5.59
C SER A 17 -12.84 2.04 -6.44
N HIS A 18 -13.53 3.09 -6.11
CA HIS A 18 -14.76 3.48 -6.77
C HIS A 18 -14.54 3.58 -8.29
N GLY A 19 -15.25 2.76 -9.03
CA GLY A 19 -15.09 2.69 -10.48
C GLY A 19 -14.00 1.74 -10.98
N MET A 20 -13.37 0.96 -10.10
CA MET A 20 -12.41 -0.07 -10.47
C MET A 20 -13.01 -1.46 -10.28
N PRO A 21 -13.59 -2.07 -11.33
CA PRO A 21 -14.16 -3.41 -11.20
C PRO A 21 -13.10 -4.44 -10.83
N GLY A 22 -13.45 -5.34 -9.92
CA GLY A 22 -12.54 -6.41 -9.50
C GLY A 22 -11.53 -6.02 -8.43
N VAL A 23 -11.60 -4.80 -7.91
CA VAL A 23 -10.76 -4.38 -6.81
C VAL A 23 -11.53 -4.50 -5.51
N GLU A 24 -11.01 -5.30 -4.60
CA GLU A 24 -11.55 -5.44 -3.26
C GLU A 24 -10.65 -4.68 -2.28
N ILE A 25 -11.24 -3.82 -1.48
CA ILE A 25 -10.51 -3.07 -0.47
C ILE A 25 -10.75 -3.68 0.89
N CYS A 26 -9.70 -4.19 1.47
CA CYS A 26 -9.72 -4.64 2.84
C CYS A 26 -9.64 -3.42 3.76
N ARG A 27 -10.77 -3.09 4.37
CA ARG A 27 -10.85 -2.02 5.37
C ARG A 27 -10.17 -2.45 6.64
N PHE A 28 -9.36 -1.63 7.21
CA PHE A 28 -8.89 -1.66 8.61
C PHE A 28 -8.59 -3.02 9.24
N SER A 29 -9.07 -4.11 8.69
CA SER A 29 -8.60 -5.42 9.06
C SER A 29 -7.36 -5.65 8.22
N LEU A 30 -6.22 -5.66 8.87
CA LEU A 30 -5.00 -6.08 8.23
C LEU A 30 -5.20 -7.51 7.74
N PRO A 31 -4.78 -7.81 6.51
CA PRO A 31 -5.00 -9.16 5.98
C PRO A 31 -4.25 -10.19 6.82
N GLU A 32 -4.89 -11.34 7.00
CA GLU A 32 -4.19 -12.49 7.55
C GLU A 32 -3.28 -13.07 6.48
N PRO A 33 -2.15 -13.71 6.84
CA PRO A 33 -1.23 -14.27 5.84
C PRO A 33 -1.91 -15.19 4.83
N GLU A 34 -2.90 -15.94 5.25
CA GLU A 34 -3.65 -16.86 4.37
C GLU A 34 -4.41 -16.13 3.28
N GLN A 35 -4.86 -14.90 3.55
CA GLN A 35 -5.61 -14.09 2.59
C GLN A 35 -4.75 -13.61 1.42
N VAL A 36 -3.43 -13.55 1.60
CA VAL A 36 -2.52 -13.15 0.52
C VAL A 36 -2.70 -14.04 -0.71
N GLY A 37 -2.90 -15.34 -0.50
CA GLY A 37 -3.11 -16.29 -1.58
C GLY A 37 -4.45 -16.17 -2.29
N GLU A 38 -5.41 -15.47 -1.70
CA GLU A 38 -6.76 -15.30 -2.27
C GLU A 38 -6.83 -14.23 -3.35
N TYR A 39 -5.83 -13.35 -3.41
CA TYR A 39 -5.78 -12.23 -4.35
C TYR A 39 -4.69 -12.44 -5.39
N SER A 40 -4.97 -12.09 -6.62
CA SER A 40 -3.97 -12.17 -7.69
C SER A 40 -2.92 -11.06 -7.58
N ALA A 41 -3.29 -9.91 -7.01
CA ALA A 41 -2.41 -8.79 -6.78
C ALA A 41 -2.86 -8.00 -5.55
N ILE A 42 -1.92 -7.33 -4.89
CA ILE A 42 -2.21 -6.60 -3.65
C ILE A 42 -1.50 -5.25 -3.65
N ALA A 43 -2.22 -4.20 -3.27
CA ALA A 43 -1.63 -2.91 -2.98
C ALA A 43 -1.51 -2.74 -1.46
N PHE A 44 -0.29 -2.52 -0.99
CA PHE A 44 -0.03 -2.24 0.42
C PHE A 44 0.18 -0.74 0.61
N GLY A 45 -0.52 -0.18 1.58
CA GLY A 45 -0.40 1.24 1.91
C GLY A 45 -0.02 1.43 3.37
N CYS A 46 1.03 2.21 3.61
CA CYS A 46 1.48 2.54 4.94
C CYS A 46 2.23 3.87 4.93
N PRO A 47 1.92 4.78 5.85
CA PRO A 47 2.64 6.04 5.94
C PRO A 47 4.04 5.85 6.52
N SER A 48 4.90 6.85 6.28
CA SER A 48 6.16 6.95 7.00
C SER A 48 5.88 7.32 8.45
N MET A 49 6.38 6.53 9.36
CA MET A 49 6.21 6.74 10.80
C MET A 49 7.56 6.72 11.51
N GLY A 50 7.61 7.33 12.70
CA GLY A 50 8.83 7.35 13.50
C GLY A 50 10.02 7.88 12.72
N SER A 51 11.08 7.11 12.65
CA SER A 51 12.32 7.46 11.94
C SER A 51 12.30 6.92 10.51
N GLU A 52 11.33 7.35 9.71
CA GLU A 52 11.13 6.88 8.34
C GLU A 52 11.01 5.36 8.26
N GLN A 53 10.04 4.82 8.99
CA GLN A 53 9.77 3.39 9.07
C GLN A 53 8.29 3.12 8.84
N LEU A 54 7.94 1.87 8.61
CA LEU A 54 6.55 1.43 8.59
C LEU A 54 5.95 1.56 9.99
N GLU A 55 4.64 1.73 10.06
CA GLU A 55 3.95 1.80 11.35
C GLU A 55 4.21 0.50 12.13
N GLU A 56 4.71 0.63 13.36
CA GLU A 56 5.33 -0.48 14.09
C GLU A 56 4.36 -1.35 14.90
N SER A 57 3.21 -0.82 15.27
CA SER A 57 2.33 -1.53 16.20
C SER A 57 1.36 -2.50 15.53
N GLU A 58 0.94 -2.22 14.32
CA GLU A 58 -0.03 -3.05 13.59
C GLU A 58 0.45 -3.42 12.19
N PHE A 59 0.95 -2.45 11.43
CA PHE A 59 1.33 -2.71 10.05
C PHE A 59 2.58 -3.58 9.93
N GLU A 60 3.63 -3.26 10.66
CA GLU A 60 4.89 -4.01 10.60
C GLU A 60 4.70 -5.48 10.98
N PRO A 61 3.99 -5.81 12.08
CA PRO A 61 3.72 -7.21 12.39
C PRO A 61 2.91 -7.92 11.32
N MET A 62 1.91 -7.26 10.75
CA MET A 62 1.10 -7.83 9.67
C MET A 62 1.95 -8.10 8.44
N PHE A 63 2.73 -7.10 8.02
CA PHE A 63 3.55 -7.24 6.82
C PHE A 63 4.61 -8.33 6.98
N THR A 64 5.25 -8.39 8.15
CA THR A 64 6.19 -9.45 8.48
C THR A 64 5.54 -10.83 8.36
N ALA A 65 4.32 -10.96 8.85
CA ALA A 65 3.60 -12.23 8.76
C ALA A 65 3.26 -12.61 7.31
N CYS A 66 3.05 -11.62 6.44
CA CYS A 66 2.70 -11.85 5.04
C CYS A 66 3.92 -12.05 4.12
N GLU A 67 5.10 -11.63 4.54
CA GLU A 67 6.29 -11.62 3.67
C GLU A 67 6.63 -12.97 3.05
N GLY A 68 6.46 -14.05 3.81
CA GLY A 68 6.74 -15.40 3.30
C GLY A 68 5.84 -15.86 2.17
N ARG A 69 4.78 -15.11 1.88
CA ARG A 69 3.80 -15.45 0.84
C ARG A 69 3.83 -14.49 -0.35
N LEU A 70 4.80 -13.58 -0.39
CA LEU A 70 4.88 -12.57 -1.43
C LEU A 70 5.71 -12.97 -2.65
N SER A 71 6.46 -14.05 -2.57
CA SER A 71 7.30 -14.49 -3.70
C SER A 71 6.46 -14.72 -4.96
N GLY A 72 6.82 -14.02 -6.04
CA GLY A 72 6.10 -14.08 -7.30
C GLY A 72 4.77 -13.35 -7.34
N LYS A 73 4.34 -12.74 -6.23
CA LYS A 73 3.08 -12.00 -6.14
C LYS A 73 3.25 -10.60 -6.74
N ASN A 74 2.30 -10.19 -7.56
CA ASN A 74 2.25 -8.82 -8.05
C ASN A 74 1.75 -7.91 -6.93
N ILE A 75 2.56 -6.94 -6.56
CA ILE A 75 2.21 -5.99 -5.51
C ILE A 75 2.53 -4.56 -5.94
N ALA A 76 1.94 -3.62 -5.25
CA ALA A 76 2.28 -2.21 -5.39
C ALA A 76 2.26 -1.57 -4.00
N LEU A 77 3.01 -0.51 -3.84
CA LEU A 77 3.17 0.18 -2.55
C LEU A 77 2.75 1.63 -2.69
N PHE A 78 2.14 2.16 -1.65
CA PHE A 78 1.82 3.58 -1.58
C PHE A 78 1.85 4.08 -0.14
N GLY A 79 1.98 5.38 0.03
CA GLY A 79 1.96 5.98 1.35
C GLY A 79 2.28 7.47 1.32
N SER A 80 2.08 8.11 2.46
CA SER A 80 2.38 9.53 2.65
C SER A 80 3.44 9.72 3.73
N TYR A 81 4.07 10.89 3.72
CA TYR A 81 5.08 11.23 4.71
C TYR A 81 4.97 12.70 5.09
N GLY A 82 5.37 13.03 6.32
CA GLY A 82 5.36 14.42 6.80
C GLY A 82 6.73 15.07 6.77
N TRP A 83 7.78 14.27 6.96
CA TRP A 83 9.16 14.73 6.93
C TRP A 83 10.04 13.64 6.33
N GLY A 84 11.29 14.00 6.03
CA GLY A 84 12.17 13.09 5.33
C GLY A 84 11.99 13.19 3.82
N ASP A 85 12.50 12.23 3.08
CA ASP A 85 12.56 12.28 1.61
C ASP A 85 12.09 11.00 0.92
N GLY A 86 11.38 10.14 1.63
CA GLY A 86 10.88 8.89 1.06
C GLY A 86 11.75 7.68 1.34
N GLU A 87 12.69 7.78 2.26
CA GLU A 87 13.59 6.66 2.62
C GLU A 87 12.81 5.42 3.08
N TRP A 88 11.69 5.61 3.83
CA TRP A 88 10.87 4.46 4.26
C TRP A 88 10.35 3.66 3.07
N MET A 89 10.00 4.34 1.98
CA MET A 89 9.47 3.67 0.80
C MET A 89 10.59 2.95 0.04
N ARG A 90 11.75 3.57 -0.10
CA ARG A 90 12.91 2.92 -0.73
C ARG A 90 13.33 1.66 0.03
N SER A 91 13.36 1.73 1.34
CA SER A 91 13.65 0.59 2.20
C SER A 91 12.60 -0.50 2.05
N TRP A 92 11.33 -0.12 1.98
CA TRP A 92 10.22 -1.05 1.81
C TRP A 92 10.27 -1.73 0.45
N GLU A 93 10.56 -0.98 -0.61
CA GLU A 93 10.74 -1.56 -1.96
C GLU A 93 11.87 -2.58 -1.98
N SER A 94 12.99 -2.24 -1.36
CA SER A 94 14.14 -3.16 -1.26
C SER A 94 13.75 -4.44 -0.52
N ARG A 95 13.02 -4.30 0.58
CA ARG A 95 12.52 -5.43 1.36
C ARG A 95 11.60 -6.33 0.53
N CYS A 96 10.70 -5.73 -0.25
CA CYS A 96 9.80 -6.48 -1.13
C CYS A 96 10.57 -7.23 -2.21
N ASN A 97 11.59 -6.60 -2.77
CA ASN A 97 12.45 -7.26 -3.77
C ASN A 97 13.20 -8.45 -3.17
N ASP A 98 13.70 -8.31 -1.95
CA ASP A 98 14.36 -9.39 -1.23
C ASP A 98 13.39 -10.55 -0.94
N ASP A 99 12.12 -10.25 -0.74
CA ASP A 99 11.07 -11.26 -0.56
C ASP A 99 10.66 -11.96 -1.86
N GLY A 100 11.19 -11.52 -2.98
CA GLY A 100 10.84 -12.09 -4.28
C GLY A 100 9.51 -11.60 -4.84
N ALA A 101 8.93 -10.55 -4.28
CA ALA A 101 7.70 -9.96 -4.79
C ALA A 101 7.97 -9.21 -6.10
N ASN A 102 6.94 -9.13 -6.93
CA ASN A 102 7.00 -8.38 -8.18
C ASN A 102 6.32 -7.02 -7.99
N LEU A 103 7.10 -5.94 -7.97
CA LEU A 103 6.56 -4.58 -7.92
C LEU A 103 6.01 -4.23 -9.30
N ALA A 104 4.69 -4.20 -9.43
CA ALA A 104 4.00 -4.06 -10.70
C ALA A 104 4.10 -2.65 -11.30
N CYS A 105 4.39 -1.65 -10.48
CA CYS A 105 4.54 -0.26 -10.89
C CYS A 105 5.39 0.50 -9.88
N GLU A 106 5.71 1.75 -10.20
CA GLU A 106 6.38 2.63 -9.24
C GLU A 106 5.51 2.86 -8.02
N SER A 107 6.13 2.94 -6.86
CA SER A 107 5.43 3.25 -5.61
C SER A 107 4.90 4.69 -5.66
N VAL A 108 3.72 4.89 -5.12
CA VAL A 108 3.11 6.23 -5.05
C VAL A 108 3.37 6.80 -3.66
N ILE A 109 4.09 7.91 -3.62
CA ILE A 109 4.33 8.63 -2.36
C ILE A 109 3.87 10.08 -2.51
N CYS A 110 3.41 10.66 -1.42
CA CYS A 110 3.08 12.08 -1.38
C CYS A 110 3.41 12.69 -0.04
N ASN A 111 3.68 13.98 -0.04
CA ASN A 111 3.93 14.72 1.19
C ASN A 111 2.59 15.14 1.80
N GLU A 112 2.33 14.68 3.01
CA GLU A 112 1.10 14.94 3.75
C GLU A 112 -0.15 14.48 2.98
N ALA A 113 -1.17 15.34 2.82
CA ALA A 113 -2.40 14.98 2.13
C ALA A 113 -2.16 14.87 0.62
N PRO A 114 -2.71 13.86 -0.06
CA PRO A 114 -2.54 13.70 -1.49
C PRO A 114 -3.23 14.83 -2.27
N ASP A 115 -2.52 15.38 -3.24
CA ASP A 115 -3.08 16.32 -4.21
C ASP A 115 -3.71 15.56 -5.41
N ASP A 116 -4.18 16.30 -6.41
CA ASP A 116 -4.81 15.68 -7.57
C ASP A 116 -3.86 14.77 -8.35
N ASP A 117 -2.58 15.12 -8.41
CA ASP A 117 -1.57 14.29 -9.09
C ASP A 117 -1.34 12.99 -8.34
N ALA A 118 -1.28 13.03 -7.01
CA ALA A 118 -1.12 11.84 -6.19
C ALA A 118 -2.35 10.93 -6.29
N LEU A 119 -3.54 11.50 -6.32
CA LEU A 119 -4.78 10.73 -6.48
C LEU A 119 -4.83 10.05 -7.85
N ALA A 120 -4.42 10.76 -8.91
CA ALA A 120 -4.33 10.18 -10.25
C ALA A 120 -3.31 9.04 -10.30
N ALA A 121 -2.15 9.23 -9.66
CA ALA A 121 -1.14 8.18 -9.57
C ALA A 121 -1.64 6.94 -8.83
N CYS A 122 -2.46 7.12 -7.79
CA CYS A 122 -3.08 5.99 -7.08
C CYS A 122 -4.05 5.23 -7.96
N ARG A 123 -4.81 5.92 -8.81
CA ARG A 123 -5.70 5.24 -9.76
C ARG A 123 -4.91 4.42 -10.77
N GLU A 124 -3.82 4.97 -11.27
CA GLU A 124 -2.93 4.26 -12.19
C GLU A 124 -2.28 3.04 -11.52
N LEU A 125 -1.88 3.19 -10.25
CA LEU A 125 -1.36 2.08 -9.46
C LEU A 125 -2.38 0.95 -9.36
N GLY A 126 -3.61 1.28 -9.02
CA GLY A 126 -4.69 0.28 -8.96
C GLY A 126 -4.93 -0.39 -10.32
N ALA A 127 -4.92 0.39 -11.40
CA ALA A 127 -5.08 -0.15 -12.76
C ALA A 127 -3.95 -1.11 -13.13
N SER A 128 -2.73 -0.86 -12.66
CA SER A 128 -1.57 -1.73 -12.93
C SER A 128 -1.70 -3.11 -12.29
N LEU A 129 -2.54 -3.23 -11.27
CA LEU A 129 -2.78 -4.49 -10.56
C LEU A 129 -3.98 -5.26 -11.10
N ALA A 130 -4.79 -4.62 -11.91
CA ALA A 130 -6.01 -5.23 -12.44
C ALA A 130 -5.73 -6.30 -13.52
#